data_68692e4c6c7cbb2edc23767de43ff859
#
_entry.id   68692e4c6c7cbb2edc23767de43ff859
#
_cell.length_a   1.000
_cell.length_b   1.000
_cell.length_c   1.000
_cell.angle_alpha   90.00
_cell.angle_beta   90.00
_cell.angle_gamma   90.00
#
_symmetry.space_group_name_H-M   'P 1'
#
loop_
_entity.id
_entity.type
_entity.pdbx_description
1 polymer ?
#
loop_
_entity_poly.entity_id
_entity_poly.type
_entity_poly.pdbx_seq_one_letter_code
_entity_poly.pdbx_strand_id
1 'polypeptide(L)'
;MSAAIIKTEASQKRRNFVSKFLIYFFLIVITACMLLPFLWMLSSSFKLNKDVFGFPIQWIPKNPRWQNYVDIWTQIPLLTFVKNTVKITVVVTLLQLFTSSFAAYAFAKMQFKGKNALFLGYIATIAVPWQAYMVPQFMMMRSWHLNNTHLAIMCLQAFSAFG
;
A
#
# COMPACT_ATOMS: atom_id res chain seq x y z
N MET A 1 45.81 13.51 -29.77
CA MET A 1 44.90 12.51 -29.20
C MET A 1 44.34 12.88 -27.80
N SER A 2 45.11 13.60 -26.95
CA SER A 2 44.71 13.98 -25.58
C SER A 2 43.56 15.00 -25.50
N ALA A 3 43.57 16.07 -26.30
CA ALA A 3 42.56 17.14 -26.21
C ALA A 3 41.11 16.70 -26.61
N ALA A 4 40.98 15.76 -27.53
CA ALA A 4 39.69 15.22 -27.94
C ALA A 4 39.03 14.35 -26.83
N ILE A 5 39.86 13.58 -26.10
CA ILE A 5 39.38 12.73 -24.98
C ILE A 5 38.89 13.62 -23.84
N ILE A 6 39.60 14.67 -23.46
CA ILE A 6 39.24 15.61 -22.41
C ILE A 6 37.92 16.34 -22.74
N LYS A 7 37.71 16.71 -24.01
CA LYS A 7 36.50 17.38 -24.47
C LYS A 7 35.26 16.45 -24.41
N THR A 8 35.47 15.17 -24.68
CA THR A 8 34.42 14.15 -24.61
C THR A 8 34.02 13.86 -23.18
N GLU A 9 34.97 13.76 -22.25
CA GLU A 9 34.69 13.55 -20.83
C GLU A 9 33.98 14.75 -20.19
N ALA A 10 34.39 15.97 -20.50
CA ALA A 10 33.71 17.18 -20.00
C ALA A 10 32.26 17.27 -20.52
N SER A 11 32.02 16.95 -21.80
CA SER A 11 30.69 16.92 -22.39
C SER A 11 29.79 15.86 -21.74
N GLN A 12 30.36 14.68 -21.47
CA GLN A 12 29.64 13.59 -20.83
C GLN A 12 29.29 13.89 -19.37
N LYS A 13 30.21 14.53 -18.63
CA LYS A 13 30.00 14.99 -17.25
C LYS A 13 28.90 16.06 -17.18
N ARG A 14 28.89 17.01 -18.11
CA ARG A 14 27.84 18.05 -18.22
C ARG A 14 26.48 17.43 -18.55
N ARG A 15 26.41 16.50 -19.49
CA ARG A 15 25.19 15.79 -19.86
C ARG A 15 24.63 14.99 -18.69
N ASN A 16 25.48 14.28 -17.96
CA ASN A 16 25.08 13.53 -16.78
C ASN A 16 24.58 14.46 -15.65
N PHE A 17 25.20 15.63 -15.50
CA PHE A 17 24.74 16.61 -14.50
C PHE A 17 23.36 17.16 -14.86
N VAL A 18 23.17 17.59 -16.11
CA VAL A 18 21.84 18.10 -16.56
C VAL A 18 20.77 17.03 -16.47
N SER A 19 21.09 15.79 -16.88
CA SER A 19 20.16 14.67 -16.77
C SER A 19 19.77 14.40 -15.31
N LYS A 20 20.73 14.36 -14.41
CA LYS A 20 20.45 14.19 -12.97
C LYS A 20 19.63 15.35 -12.41
N PHE A 21 19.97 16.59 -12.76
CA PHE A 21 19.21 17.75 -12.32
C PHE A 21 17.75 17.68 -12.77
N LEU A 22 17.48 17.34 -14.03
CA LEU A 22 16.12 17.18 -14.53
C LEU A 22 15.37 16.05 -13.82
N ILE A 23 16.02 14.90 -13.62
CA ILE A 23 15.43 13.77 -12.88
C ILE A 23 15.03 14.20 -11.47
N TYR A 24 15.95 14.83 -10.72
CA TYR A 24 15.64 15.28 -9.36
C TYR A 24 14.58 16.37 -9.33
N PHE A 25 14.60 17.28 -10.28
CA PHE A 25 13.56 18.32 -10.40
C PHE A 25 12.17 17.69 -10.57
N PHE A 26 12.01 16.78 -11.53
CA PHE A 26 10.73 16.10 -11.73
C PHE A 26 10.32 15.23 -10.54
N LEU A 27 11.27 14.54 -9.92
CA LEU A 27 11.00 13.77 -8.71
C LEU A 27 10.50 14.67 -7.57
N ILE A 28 11.11 15.82 -7.35
CA ILE A 28 10.68 16.77 -6.32
C ILE A 28 9.27 17.30 -6.62
N VAL A 29 9.00 17.67 -7.88
CA VAL A 29 7.67 18.17 -8.29
C VAL A 29 6.61 17.08 -8.07
N ILE A 30 6.85 15.86 -8.52
CA ILE A 30 5.92 14.74 -8.34
C ILE A 30 5.72 14.48 -6.84
N THR A 31 6.79 14.44 -6.06
CA THR A 31 6.72 14.23 -4.60
C THR A 31 5.92 15.34 -3.92
N ALA A 32 6.14 16.60 -4.28
CA ALA A 32 5.38 17.72 -3.74
C ALA A 32 3.88 17.59 -4.06
N CYS A 33 3.53 17.26 -5.31
CA CYS A 33 2.14 17.01 -5.70
C CYS A 33 1.52 15.84 -4.94
N MET A 34 2.26 14.75 -4.72
CA MET A 34 1.79 13.60 -3.94
C MET A 34 1.62 13.91 -2.45
N LEU A 35 2.39 14.84 -1.90
CA LEU A 35 2.28 15.25 -0.50
C LEU A 35 1.12 16.23 -0.23
N LEU A 36 0.64 16.96 -1.25
CA LEU A 36 -0.44 17.94 -1.07
C LEU A 36 -1.69 17.38 -0.38
N PRO A 37 -2.26 16.22 -0.78
CA PRO A 37 -3.44 15.68 -0.10
C PRO A 37 -3.17 15.32 1.36
N PHE A 38 -1.96 14.86 1.70
CA PHE A 38 -1.58 14.55 3.09
C PHE A 38 -1.43 15.82 3.92
N LEU A 39 -0.84 16.88 3.37
CA LEU A 39 -0.76 18.17 4.03
C LEU A 39 -2.14 18.78 4.26
N TRP A 40 -3.04 18.64 3.28
CA TRP A 40 -4.43 19.03 3.44
C TRP A 40 -5.15 18.25 4.53
N MET A 41 -4.99 16.94 4.55
CA MET A 41 -5.56 16.06 5.58
C MET A 41 -5.05 16.45 6.98
N LEU A 42 -3.74 16.68 7.12
CA LEU A 42 -3.13 17.12 8.37
C LEU A 42 -3.67 18.49 8.80
N SER A 43 -3.74 19.45 7.90
CA SER A 43 -4.33 20.76 8.17
C SER A 43 -5.79 20.66 8.59
N SER A 44 -6.57 19.84 7.89
CA SER A 44 -8.01 19.65 8.14
C SER A 44 -8.29 18.97 9.47
N SER A 45 -7.39 18.11 9.96
CA SER A 45 -7.55 17.44 11.26
C SER A 45 -7.61 18.41 12.44
N PHE A 46 -7.07 19.61 12.29
CA PHE A 46 -7.11 20.68 13.29
C PHE A 46 -8.24 21.69 13.10
N LYS A 47 -9.14 21.47 12.13
CA LYS A 47 -10.24 22.39 11.82
C LYS A 47 -11.57 21.89 12.38
N LEU A 48 -12.52 22.82 12.52
CA LEU A 48 -13.92 22.46 12.66
C LEU A 48 -14.48 21.94 11.32
N ASN A 49 -15.43 21.02 11.36
CA ASN A 49 -16.03 20.44 10.14
C ASN A 49 -16.53 21.51 9.16
N LYS A 50 -17.10 22.61 9.66
CA LYS A 50 -17.57 23.74 8.85
C LYS A 50 -16.46 24.53 8.16
N ASP A 51 -15.24 24.49 8.72
CA ASP A 51 -14.09 25.27 8.23
C ASP A 51 -13.19 24.46 7.28
N VAL A 52 -13.43 23.16 7.16
CA VAL A 52 -12.64 22.28 6.29
C VAL A 52 -12.79 22.72 4.83
N PHE A 53 -14.03 22.96 4.39
CA PHE A 53 -14.34 23.40 3.02
C PHE A 53 -14.77 24.86 2.96
N GLY A 54 -14.49 25.67 4.02
CA GLY A 54 -14.76 27.08 4.05
C GLY A 54 -13.95 27.87 3.02
N PHE A 55 -14.55 28.92 2.46
CA PHE A 55 -13.86 29.82 1.52
C PHE A 55 -13.62 31.18 2.19
N PRO A 56 -12.41 31.79 2.07
CA PRO A 56 -11.21 31.30 1.33
C PRO A 56 -10.51 30.11 2.00
N ILE A 57 -9.91 29.25 1.20
CA ILE A 57 -9.21 28.04 1.65
C ILE A 57 -8.04 28.43 2.59
N GLN A 58 -8.07 27.91 3.79
CA GLN A 58 -7.01 28.13 4.78
C GLN A 58 -6.15 26.87 4.92
N TRP A 59 -4.92 26.92 4.44
CA TRP A 59 -3.96 25.82 4.60
C TRP A 59 -3.48 25.65 6.04
N ILE A 60 -3.36 26.74 6.78
CA ILE A 60 -3.00 26.74 8.21
C ILE A 60 -4.20 27.27 8.97
N PRO A 61 -4.81 26.47 9.87
CA PRO A 61 -5.95 26.90 10.66
C PRO A 61 -5.55 28.03 11.61
N LYS A 62 -6.34 29.12 11.65
CA LYS A 62 -6.10 30.24 12.57
C LYS A 62 -6.27 29.83 14.04
N ASN A 63 -7.22 28.94 14.29
CA ASN A 63 -7.52 28.41 15.62
C ASN A 63 -7.47 26.88 15.58
N PRO A 64 -6.28 26.24 15.78
CA PRO A 64 -6.15 24.80 15.73
C PRO A 64 -6.93 24.14 16.88
N ARG A 65 -7.83 23.22 16.54
CA ARG A 65 -8.66 22.49 17.48
C ARG A 65 -8.02 21.15 17.84
N TRP A 66 -7.21 21.12 18.87
CA TRP A 66 -6.61 19.89 19.40
C TRP A 66 -7.64 18.91 19.97
N GLN A 67 -8.80 19.44 20.39
CA GLN A 67 -9.89 18.65 20.94
C GLN A 67 -10.40 17.58 19.98
N ASN A 68 -10.25 17.74 18.68
CA ASN A 68 -10.62 16.72 17.68
C ASN A 68 -9.94 15.37 17.96
N TYR A 69 -8.69 15.40 18.43
CA TYR A 69 -7.92 14.18 18.75
C TYR A 69 -8.36 13.52 20.06
N VAL A 70 -8.97 14.27 20.97
CA VAL A 70 -9.57 13.74 22.20
C VAL A 70 -10.97 13.21 21.89
N ASP A 71 -11.76 13.97 21.15
CA ASP A 71 -13.15 13.66 20.82
C ASP A 71 -13.26 12.33 20.04
N ILE A 72 -12.29 12.01 19.17
CA ILE A 72 -12.32 10.77 18.39
C ILE A 72 -12.30 9.49 19.26
N TRP A 73 -11.69 9.54 20.45
CA TRP A 73 -11.65 8.41 21.38
C TRP A 73 -12.97 8.18 22.10
N THR A 74 -13.81 9.21 22.21
CA THR A 74 -15.09 9.17 22.90
C THR A 74 -16.26 9.03 21.96
N GLN A 75 -16.17 9.59 20.75
CA GLN A 75 -17.26 9.59 19.76
C GLN A 75 -17.36 8.28 18.98
N ILE A 76 -16.25 7.57 18.80
CA ILE A 76 -16.20 6.28 18.09
C ILE A 76 -15.41 5.26 18.90
N PRO A 77 -15.71 3.96 18.80
CA PRO A 77 -14.97 2.90 19.47
C PRO A 77 -13.60 2.65 18.80
N LEU A 78 -12.77 3.71 18.68
CA LEU A 78 -11.50 3.71 17.95
C LEU A 78 -10.55 2.62 18.44
N LEU A 79 -10.47 2.42 19.76
CA LEU A 79 -9.62 1.38 20.35
C LEU A 79 -10.03 -0.02 19.89
N THR A 80 -11.33 -0.28 19.75
CA THR A 80 -11.84 -1.56 19.22
C THR A 80 -11.42 -1.73 17.76
N PHE A 81 -11.53 -0.67 16.96
CA PHE A 81 -11.11 -0.73 15.55
C PHE A 81 -9.63 -0.99 15.42
N VAL A 82 -8.79 -0.30 16.20
CA VAL A 82 -7.34 -0.51 16.22
C VAL A 82 -7.00 -1.94 16.66
N LYS A 83 -7.59 -2.44 17.74
CA LYS A 83 -7.38 -3.82 18.20
C LYS A 83 -7.77 -4.85 17.15
N ASN A 84 -8.91 -4.67 16.49
CA ASN A 84 -9.37 -5.57 15.43
C ASN A 84 -8.42 -5.54 14.22
N THR A 85 -8.01 -4.36 13.79
CA THR A 85 -7.05 -4.20 12.69
C THR A 85 -5.71 -4.85 13.03
N VAL A 86 -5.14 -4.57 14.20
CA VAL A 86 -3.87 -5.18 14.63
C VAL A 86 -3.99 -6.71 14.68
N LYS A 87 -5.07 -7.23 15.27
CA LYS A 87 -5.34 -8.68 15.33
C LYS A 87 -5.36 -9.30 13.95
N ILE A 88 -6.15 -8.74 13.03
CA ILE A 88 -6.28 -9.27 11.66
C ILE A 88 -4.93 -9.18 10.95
N THR A 89 -4.27 -8.03 10.99
CA THR A 89 -2.98 -7.82 10.32
C THR A 89 -1.92 -8.79 10.80
N VAL A 90 -1.74 -8.95 12.12
CA VAL A 90 -0.74 -9.86 12.68
C VAL A 90 -1.02 -11.30 12.24
N VAL A 91 -2.26 -11.77 12.41
CA VAL A 91 -2.62 -13.15 12.07
C VAL A 91 -2.45 -13.40 10.56
N VAL A 92 -2.95 -12.51 9.71
CA VAL A 92 -2.83 -12.64 8.25
C VAL A 92 -1.37 -12.63 7.83
N THR A 93 -0.57 -11.68 8.33
CA THR A 93 0.85 -11.59 7.97
C THR A 93 1.61 -12.87 8.36
N LEU A 94 1.39 -13.40 9.56
CA LEU A 94 2.04 -14.64 9.98
C LEU A 94 1.61 -15.83 9.11
N LEU A 95 0.32 -15.96 8.80
CA LEU A 95 -0.20 -17.00 7.91
C LEU A 95 0.38 -16.88 6.51
N GLN A 96 0.42 -15.69 5.95
CA GLN A 96 1.00 -15.44 4.62
C GLN A 96 2.49 -15.75 4.58
N LEU A 97 3.27 -15.31 5.57
CA LEU A 97 4.69 -15.62 5.66
C LEU A 97 4.94 -17.14 5.72
N PHE A 98 4.10 -17.84 6.48
CA PHE A 98 4.19 -19.28 6.60
C PHE A 98 3.85 -19.98 5.28
N THR A 99 2.67 -19.70 4.72
CA THR A 99 2.19 -20.34 3.48
C THR A 99 3.10 -20.01 2.29
N SER A 100 3.51 -18.75 2.11
CA SER A 100 4.40 -18.34 1.02
C SER A 100 5.80 -18.94 1.14
N SER A 101 6.34 -19.05 2.37
CA SER A 101 7.65 -19.68 2.60
C SER A 101 7.63 -21.17 2.26
N PHE A 102 6.57 -21.89 2.62
CA PHE A 102 6.41 -23.31 2.26
C PHE A 102 6.25 -23.48 0.74
N ALA A 103 5.41 -22.68 0.12
CA ALA A 103 5.22 -22.70 -1.33
C ALA A 103 6.55 -22.39 -2.07
N ALA A 104 7.24 -21.33 -1.66
CA ALA A 104 8.53 -20.97 -2.22
C ALA A 104 9.57 -22.08 -2.06
N TYR A 105 9.65 -22.71 -0.87
CA TYR A 105 10.55 -23.82 -0.63
C TYR A 105 10.22 -25.02 -1.55
N ALA A 106 8.94 -25.39 -1.65
CA ALA A 106 8.51 -26.51 -2.48
C ALA A 106 8.85 -26.26 -3.95
N PHE A 107 8.57 -25.08 -4.47
CA PHE A 107 8.88 -24.70 -5.84
C PHE A 107 10.38 -24.47 -6.09
N ALA A 108 11.16 -24.06 -5.11
CA ALA A 108 12.60 -23.87 -5.29
C ALA A 108 13.42 -25.14 -5.13
N LYS A 109 13.13 -25.94 -4.12
CA LYS A 109 14.01 -27.05 -3.66
C LYS A 109 13.49 -28.44 -3.99
N MET A 110 12.17 -28.64 -4.07
CA MET A 110 11.63 -29.98 -4.31
C MET A 110 11.52 -30.26 -5.82
N GLN A 111 11.70 -31.54 -6.18
CA GLN A 111 11.51 -32.06 -7.53
C GLN A 111 10.27 -32.98 -7.52
N PHE A 112 9.22 -32.62 -8.24
CA PHE A 112 8.01 -33.40 -8.38
C PHE A 112 7.40 -33.25 -9.78
N LYS A 113 6.61 -34.25 -10.19
CA LYS A 113 5.97 -34.27 -11.51
C LYS A 113 4.95 -33.14 -11.59
N GLY A 114 4.98 -32.37 -12.68
CA GLY A 114 4.04 -31.27 -12.90
C GLY A 114 4.42 -29.94 -12.23
N LYS A 115 5.59 -29.84 -11.57
CA LYS A 115 6.07 -28.63 -10.88
C LYS A 115 5.92 -27.36 -11.71
N ASN A 116 6.41 -27.39 -12.96
CA ASN A 116 6.38 -26.20 -13.83
C ASN A 116 4.95 -25.81 -14.25
N ALA A 117 4.08 -26.79 -14.49
CA ALA A 117 2.68 -26.53 -14.83
C ALA A 117 1.92 -25.92 -13.63
N LEU A 118 2.14 -26.48 -12.43
CA LEU A 118 1.56 -25.91 -11.20
C LEU A 118 2.08 -24.51 -10.90
N PHE A 119 3.38 -24.28 -11.07
CA PHE A 119 3.98 -22.95 -10.89
C PHE A 119 3.43 -21.94 -11.89
N LEU A 120 3.30 -22.32 -13.18
CA LEU A 120 2.71 -21.45 -14.20
C LEU A 120 1.22 -21.17 -13.89
N GLY A 121 0.46 -22.18 -13.46
CA GLY A 121 -0.91 -22.00 -13.03
C GLY A 121 -1.02 -21.04 -11.85
N TYR A 122 -0.13 -21.17 -10.86
CA TYR A 122 -0.07 -20.26 -9.73
C TYR A 122 0.24 -18.82 -10.15
N ILE A 123 1.21 -18.60 -11.04
CA ILE A 123 1.51 -17.28 -11.60
C ILE A 123 0.30 -16.72 -12.37
N ALA A 124 -0.40 -17.56 -13.12
CA ALA A 124 -1.59 -17.14 -13.88
C ALA A 124 -2.72 -16.61 -12.97
N THR A 125 -2.82 -17.08 -11.73
CA THR A 125 -3.83 -16.56 -10.78
C THR A 125 -3.65 -15.09 -10.44
N ILE A 126 -2.42 -14.56 -10.51
CA ILE A 126 -2.13 -13.15 -10.25
C ILE A 126 -2.73 -12.24 -11.33
N ALA A 127 -2.82 -12.74 -12.57
CA ALA A 127 -3.40 -12.00 -13.67
C ALA A 127 -4.93 -11.81 -13.54
N VAL A 128 -5.58 -12.61 -12.67
CA VAL A 128 -7.02 -12.50 -12.42
C VAL A 128 -7.28 -11.37 -11.45
N PRO A 129 -7.97 -10.29 -11.83
CA PRO A 129 -8.26 -9.18 -10.95
C PRO A 129 -9.17 -9.65 -9.80
N TRP A 130 -8.91 -9.17 -8.59
CA TRP A 130 -9.66 -9.55 -7.39
C TRP A 130 -11.17 -9.35 -7.55
N GLN A 131 -11.59 -8.34 -8.29
CA GLN A 131 -13.01 -8.04 -8.54
C GLN A 131 -13.76 -9.19 -9.23
N ALA A 132 -13.05 -10.01 -10.02
CA ALA A 132 -13.65 -11.14 -10.73
C ALA A 132 -14.09 -12.27 -9.79
N TYR A 133 -13.42 -12.46 -8.66
CA TYR A 133 -13.75 -13.54 -7.71
C TYR A 133 -14.31 -13.04 -6.37
N MET A 134 -14.50 -11.74 -6.20
CA MET A 134 -15.06 -11.15 -4.97
C MET A 134 -16.45 -11.72 -4.63
N VAL A 135 -17.34 -11.81 -5.63
CA VAL A 135 -18.71 -12.35 -5.42
C VAL A 135 -18.68 -13.85 -5.07
N PRO A 136 -17.98 -14.73 -5.81
CA PRO A 136 -17.78 -16.11 -5.40
C PRO A 136 -17.21 -16.28 -4.00
N GLN A 137 -16.19 -15.47 -3.62
CA GLN A 137 -15.63 -15.51 -2.27
C GLN A 137 -16.66 -15.15 -1.20
N PHE A 138 -17.46 -14.12 -1.43
CA PHE A 138 -18.53 -13.75 -0.51
C PHE A 138 -19.56 -14.88 -0.34
N MET A 139 -19.98 -15.50 -1.45
CA MET A 139 -20.92 -16.64 -1.41
C MET A 139 -20.34 -17.83 -0.63
N MET A 140 -19.04 -18.11 -0.82
CA MET A 140 -18.33 -19.17 -0.09
C MET A 140 -18.29 -18.86 1.42
N MET A 141 -17.92 -17.65 1.81
CA MET A 141 -17.92 -17.25 3.22
C MET A 141 -19.32 -17.31 3.84
N ARG A 142 -20.34 -16.97 3.06
CA ARG A 142 -21.73 -17.07 3.48
C ARG A 142 -22.17 -18.54 3.69
N SER A 143 -21.83 -19.44 2.79
CA SER A 143 -22.14 -20.87 2.93
C SER A 143 -21.46 -21.53 4.13
N TRP A 144 -20.30 -21.01 4.54
CA TRP A 144 -19.58 -21.45 5.72
C TRP A 144 -20.00 -20.74 7.01
N HIS A 145 -21.04 -19.92 6.97
CA HIS A 145 -21.53 -19.11 8.11
C HIS A 145 -20.46 -18.19 8.72
N LEU A 146 -19.47 -17.76 7.94
CA LEU A 146 -18.38 -16.89 8.36
C LEU A 146 -18.63 -15.41 8.05
N ASN A 147 -19.80 -15.04 7.49
CA ASN A 147 -20.08 -13.63 7.19
C ASN A 147 -19.95 -12.77 8.44
N ASN A 148 -19.48 -11.55 8.25
CA ASN A 148 -19.31 -10.56 9.31
C ASN A 148 -18.41 -11.04 10.46
N THR A 149 -17.44 -11.90 10.17
CA THR A 149 -16.44 -12.36 11.14
C THR A 149 -15.03 -12.00 10.71
N HIS A 150 -14.11 -11.84 11.68
CA HIS A 150 -12.70 -11.67 11.39
C HIS A 150 -12.09 -12.89 10.69
N LEU A 151 -12.63 -14.10 10.97
CA LEU A 151 -12.17 -15.35 10.37
C LEU A 151 -12.34 -15.34 8.85
N ALA A 152 -13.45 -14.79 8.33
CA ALA A 152 -13.65 -14.68 6.88
C ALA A 152 -12.49 -13.93 6.21
N ILE A 153 -12.11 -12.77 6.75
CA ILE A 153 -11.02 -11.96 6.22
C ILE A 153 -9.69 -12.71 6.34
N MET A 154 -9.43 -13.31 7.49
CA MET A 154 -8.19 -14.06 7.73
C MET A 154 -8.05 -15.25 6.78
N CYS A 155 -9.12 -16.03 6.56
CA CYS A 155 -9.11 -17.16 5.65
C CYS A 155 -8.89 -16.74 4.19
N LEU A 156 -9.56 -15.67 3.75
CA LEU A 156 -9.42 -15.19 2.37
C LEU A 156 -8.03 -14.62 2.09
N GLN A 157 -7.44 -13.96 3.05
CA GLN A 157 -6.13 -13.32 2.89
C GLN A 157 -4.95 -14.26 3.17
N ALA A 158 -5.12 -15.30 3.98
CA ALA A 158 -4.05 -16.22 4.36
C ALA A 158 -3.41 -16.96 3.18
N PHE A 159 -4.15 -17.15 2.10
CA PHE A 159 -3.74 -17.89 0.90
C PHE A 159 -3.67 -16.99 -0.33
N SER A 160 -3.53 -15.68 -0.15
CA SER A 160 -3.34 -14.80 -1.28
C SER A 160 -2.04 -15.12 -2.02
N ALA A 161 -2.05 -14.99 -3.35
CA ALA A 161 -0.85 -15.22 -4.13
C ALA A 161 0.27 -14.25 -3.72
N PHE A 162 1.41 -14.78 -3.40
CA PHE A 162 2.60 -14.05 -2.93
C PHE A 162 2.48 -13.32 -1.58
N GLY A 163 1.53 -13.65 -0.75
CA GLY A 163 1.49 -13.15 0.63
C GLY A 163 1.29 -11.66 0.78
#